data_e8ec89d2a88210d747df3c3e7eb64bff
#
_entry.id   e8ec89d2a88210d747df3c3e7eb64bff
#
_cell.length_a   1.000
_cell.length_b   1.000
_cell.length_c   1.000
_cell.angle_alpha   90.00
_cell.angle_beta   90.00
_cell.angle_gamma   90.00
#
_symmetry.space_group_name_H-M   'P 1'
#
loop_
_entity.id
_entity.type
_entity.pdbx_description
1 polymer ?
#
loop_
_entity_poly.entity_id
_entity_poly.type
_entity_poly.pdbx_seq_one_letter_code
_entity_poly.pdbx_strand_id
1 'polypeptide(L)'
;DRFGYDLTGVSTGDYYYYYVVDGTGELDAFNSEKADYSGKECSVCHFKKANMSVAASLSQYAMDYNDNNVLSVKLTAKDGEGLETSEIAAITADLSELGLNREFAIDPTLMEGTISCLNTVAAGEKTIPVTVKDIYGNVYTTATNVTVTERKKSAGDFDWDEAVIYFAVTDRFFDGDASNNDAYGVGDYNTGEKGGSSYHGGDFAGLNQKLDYLKDLGVNTIWITPIVENITEDQHDNETDTATYGY
;
A
#
# COMPACT_ATOMS: atom_id res chain seq x y z
N ASP A 1 -34.29 4.41 19.43
CA ASP A 1 -34.51 5.67 18.70
C ASP A 1 -33.61 6.73 19.34
N ARG A 2 -32.97 7.57 18.52
CA ARG A 2 -32.19 8.73 18.97
C ARG A 2 -33.07 9.96 18.79
N PHE A 3 -33.23 10.74 19.85
CA PHE A 3 -33.84 12.07 19.79
C PHE A 3 -32.69 13.07 19.74
N GLY A 4 -32.75 14.03 18.83
CA GLY A 4 -31.79 15.11 18.67
C GLY A 4 -32.54 16.45 18.60
N TYR A 5 -31.86 17.51 19.04
CA TYR A 5 -32.33 18.88 18.87
C TYR A 5 -31.21 19.74 18.29
N ASP A 6 -31.47 20.39 17.18
CA ASP A 6 -30.50 21.27 16.55
C ASP A 6 -30.54 22.65 17.19
N LEU A 7 -29.42 23.01 17.84
CA LEU A 7 -29.24 24.37 18.38
C LEU A 7 -28.81 25.30 17.26
N THR A 8 -29.55 26.35 17.04
CA THR A 8 -29.21 27.40 16.05
C THR A 8 -28.95 28.72 16.74
N GLY A 9 -28.05 29.55 16.18
CA GLY A 9 -27.74 30.89 16.68
C GLY A 9 -26.89 30.91 17.95
N VAL A 10 -26.24 29.80 18.32
CA VAL A 10 -25.30 29.74 19.45
C VAL A 10 -23.99 30.45 19.08
N SER A 11 -23.34 31.05 20.07
CA SER A 11 -22.00 31.61 19.98
C SER A 11 -20.96 30.66 20.55
N THR A 12 -19.68 30.91 20.29
CA THR A 12 -18.58 30.16 20.95
C THR A 12 -18.73 30.22 22.46
N GLY A 13 -18.59 29.07 23.13
CA GLY A 13 -18.67 28.93 24.58
C GLY A 13 -19.13 27.54 25.03
N ASP A 14 -19.19 27.38 26.33
CA ASP A 14 -19.66 26.16 26.98
C ASP A 14 -21.15 26.26 27.27
N TYR A 15 -21.87 25.23 26.90
CA TYR A 15 -23.31 25.12 27.09
C TYR A 15 -23.60 23.95 28.03
N TYR A 16 -24.43 24.25 29.04
CA TYR A 16 -24.83 23.30 30.08
C TYR A 16 -26.26 22.88 29.80
N TYR A 17 -26.52 21.58 29.68
CA TYR A 17 -27.82 21.07 29.27
C TYR A 17 -28.20 19.80 30.00
N TYR A 18 -29.48 19.50 29.99
CA TYR A 18 -30.05 18.24 30.38
C TYR A 18 -31.33 18.03 29.55
N TYR A 19 -31.72 16.78 29.40
CA TYR A 19 -33.00 16.42 28.81
C TYR A 19 -34.11 16.48 29.83
N VAL A 20 -35.33 16.79 29.42
CA VAL A 20 -36.52 16.64 30.27
C VAL A 20 -37.35 15.50 29.71
N VAL A 21 -37.42 14.39 30.45
CA VAL A 21 -38.18 13.21 30.10
C VAL A 21 -39.26 13.06 31.15
N ASP A 22 -40.51 13.06 30.73
CA ASP A 22 -41.71 12.98 31.61
C ASP A 22 -41.67 13.94 32.81
N GLY A 23 -41.15 15.15 32.58
CA GLY A 23 -41.03 16.20 33.60
C GLY A 23 -39.81 16.10 34.51
N THR A 24 -38.98 15.06 34.36
CA THR A 24 -37.77 14.86 35.11
C THR A 24 -36.53 15.24 34.27
N GLY A 25 -35.62 15.98 34.88
CA GLY A 25 -34.36 16.34 34.22
C GLY A 25 -33.36 15.18 34.25
N GLU A 26 -32.94 14.73 33.07
CA GLU A 26 -31.99 13.63 32.88
C GLU A 26 -30.72 14.11 32.20
N LEU A 27 -29.56 13.64 32.67
CA LEU A 27 -28.28 13.88 32.04
C LEU A 27 -28.14 13.09 30.74
N ASP A 28 -27.36 13.59 29.80
CA ASP A 28 -27.03 12.85 28.60
C ASP A 28 -26.13 11.64 28.95
N ALA A 29 -26.67 10.46 28.79
CA ALA A 29 -25.98 9.19 29.06
C ALA A 29 -24.81 8.92 28.11
N PHE A 30 -24.78 9.58 26.94
CA PHE A 30 -23.73 9.43 25.93
C PHE A 30 -22.64 10.52 26.02
N ASN A 31 -22.87 11.54 26.85
CA ASN A 31 -21.89 12.57 27.14
C ASN A 31 -21.29 12.32 28.51
N SER A 32 -20.01 12.02 28.59
CA SER A 32 -19.29 11.74 29.85
C SER A 32 -18.96 13.02 30.62
N GLU A 33 -18.96 14.18 29.98
CA GLU A 33 -18.58 15.43 30.59
C GLU A 33 -19.75 16.06 31.32
N LYS A 34 -19.54 16.31 32.62
CA LYS A 34 -20.54 16.85 33.53
C LYS A 34 -19.94 18.02 34.30
N ALA A 35 -20.77 19.01 34.59
CA ALA A 35 -20.41 20.11 35.47
C ALA A 35 -21.62 20.62 36.27
N ASP A 36 -21.37 21.27 37.40
CA ASP A 36 -22.39 21.98 38.14
C ASP A 36 -22.63 23.35 37.49
N TYR A 37 -23.87 23.60 37.15
CA TYR A 37 -24.29 24.92 36.67
C TYR A 37 -25.45 25.39 37.55
N SER A 38 -25.20 26.48 38.32
CA SER A 38 -26.18 27.08 39.25
C SER A 38 -26.76 26.06 40.28
N GLY A 39 -25.92 25.17 40.79
CA GLY A 39 -26.33 24.19 41.80
C GLY A 39 -27.04 22.95 41.27
N LYS A 40 -26.98 22.75 39.98
CA LYS A 40 -27.51 21.55 39.30
C LYS A 40 -26.45 20.92 38.40
N GLU A 41 -26.29 19.60 38.50
CA GLU A 41 -25.43 18.84 37.60
C GLU A 41 -26.03 18.83 36.19
N CYS A 42 -25.22 19.19 35.19
CA CYS A 42 -25.57 19.28 33.79
C CYS A 42 -24.55 18.54 32.92
N SER A 43 -24.95 18.08 31.77
CA SER A 43 -24.04 17.69 30.72
C SER A 43 -23.43 18.92 30.05
N VAL A 44 -22.17 18.85 29.61
CA VAL A 44 -21.46 19.99 29.02
C VAL A 44 -21.32 19.76 27.51
N CYS A 45 -21.55 20.81 26.73
CA CYS A 45 -21.28 20.85 25.30
C CYS A 45 -20.40 22.07 25.01
N HIS A 46 -19.24 21.83 24.50
CA HIS A 46 -18.35 22.89 24.03
C HIS A 46 -18.67 23.22 22.60
N PHE A 47 -18.87 24.49 22.31
CA PHE A 47 -19.16 24.97 20.98
C PHE A 47 -18.17 26.08 20.59
N LYS A 48 -17.58 25.93 19.39
CA LYS A 48 -16.71 26.95 18.80
C LYS A 48 -17.16 27.25 17.38
N LYS A 49 -17.48 28.49 17.12
CA LYS A 49 -17.81 28.94 15.77
C LYS A 49 -16.53 29.29 15.02
N ALA A 50 -15.86 28.30 14.51
CA ALA A 50 -14.70 28.49 13.67
C ALA A 50 -15.11 28.59 12.19
N ASN A 51 -14.53 29.56 11.48
CA ASN A 51 -14.70 29.71 10.03
C ASN A 51 -13.33 29.58 9.38
N MET A 52 -13.06 28.42 8.84
CA MET A 52 -11.74 28.07 8.29
C MET A 52 -11.80 27.95 6.77
N SER A 53 -10.73 28.33 6.11
CA SER A 53 -10.40 27.85 4.79
C SER A 53 -9.37 26.73 4.89
N VAL A 54 -9.54 25.71 4.09
CA VAL A 54 -8.60 24.61 3.95
C VAL A 54 -7.95 24.71 2.58
N ALA A 55 -6.64 24.55 2.52
CA ALA A 55 -5.88 24.39 1.29
C ALA A 55 -5.10 23.10 1.36
N ALA A 56 -5.04 22.37 0.25
CA ALA A 56 -4.20 21.20 0.08
C ALA A 56 -3.17 21.47 -1.01
N SER A 57 -1.94 21.04 -0.79
CA SER A 57 -0.84 21.19 -1.74
C SER A 57 0.00 19.93 -1.78
N LEU A 58 0.72 19.73 -2.87
CA LEU A 58 1.60 18.59 -3.09
C LEU A 58 3.04 19.09 -3.23
N SER A 59 4.01 18.27 -2.79
CA SER A 59 5.42 18.55 -3.03
C SER A 59 5.77 18.48 -4.52
N GLN A 60 5.02 17.68 -5.30
CA GLN A 60 5.14 17.55 -6.76
C GLN A 60 3.74 17.44 -7.37
N TYR A 61 3.49 18.16 -8.48
CA TYR A 61 2.21 18.11 -9.19
C TYR A 61 2.18 17.14 -10.38
N ALA A 62 3.28 16.39 -10.59
CA ALA A 62 3.39 15.26 -11.50
C ALA A 62 4.08 14.12 -10.76
N MET A 63 3.59 12.90 -10.91
CA MET A 63 4.15 11.72 -10.26
C MET A 63 3.91 10.46 -11.09
N ASP A 64 4.72 9.45 -10.91
CA ASP A 64 4.46 8.10 -11.37
C ASP A 64 4.33 7.11 -10.17
N TYR A 65 4.16 5.82 -10.45
CA TYR A 65 3.97 4.81 -9.40
C TYR A 65 5.21 4.54 -8.54
N ASN A 66 6.40 5.03 -8.94
CA ASN A 66 7.63 4.92 -8.15
C ASN A 66 7.83 6.12 -7.22
N ASP A 67 7.06 7.19 -7.45
CA ASP A 67 7.20 8.41 -6.69
C ASP A 67 6.47 8.33 -5.35
N ASN A 68 7.10 8.89 -4.33
CA ASN A 68 6.41 9.31 -3.12
C ASN A 68 6.21 10.83 -3.18
N ASN A 69 5.01 11.26 -2.86
CA ASN A 69 4.63 12.66 -2.84
C ASN A 69 4.16 13.05 -1.44
N VAL A 70 4.40 14.28 -1.03
CA VAL A 70 3.91 14.80 0.25
C VAL A 70 2.67 15.64 0.00
N LEU A 71 1.55 15.20 0.58
CA LEU A 71 0.31 15.96 0.64
C LEU A 71 0.29 16.78 1.93
N SER A 72 0.33 18.10 1.80
CA SER A 72 0.29 19.04 2.93
C SER A 72 -1.07 19.73 2.99
N VAL A 73 -1.59 19.89 4.21
CA VAL A 73 -2.87 20.55 4.49
C VAL A 73 -2.63 21.81 5.31
N LYS A 74 -3.23 22.92 4.90
CA LYS A 74 -3.14 24.19 5.60
C LYS A 74 -4.52 24.71 5.93
N LEU A 75 -4.74 24.99 7.21
CA LEU A 75 -5.93 25.71 7.67
C LEU A 75 -5.63 27.18 7.92
N THR A 76 -6.56 28.04 7.54
CA THR A 76 -6.44 29.49 7.77
C THR A 76 -7.80 30.00 8.21
N ALA A 77 -7.85 30.74 9.32
CA ALA A 77 -9.05 31.39 9.76
C ALA A 77 -9.46 32.49 8.73
N LYS A 78 -10.73 32.50 8.33
CA LYS A 78 -11.28 33.52 7.40
C LYS A 78 -11.66 34.78 8.13
N ASP A 79 -12.29 34.60 9.26
CA ASP A 79 -12.73 35.68 10.15
C ASP A 79 -12.91 35.11 11.57
N GLY A 80 -12.59 35.89 12.59
CA GLY A 80 -12.78 35.51 13.99
C GLY A 80 -11.80 34.46 14.51
N GLU A 81 -12.32 33.42 15.16
CA GLU A 81 -11.53 32.44 15.89
C GLU A 81 -10.99 31.36 14.95
N GLY A 82 -9.67 31.13 15.03
CA GLY A 82 -9.02 30.01 14.37
C GLY A 82 -9.15 28.70 15.18
N LEU A 83 -8.73 27.59 14.58
CA LEU A 83 -8.57 26.30 15.26
C LEU A 83 -7.12 26.10 15.64
N GLU A 84 -6.90 25.65 16.86
CA GLU A 84 -5.63 25.09 17.29
C GLU A 84 -5.49 23.66 16.76
N THR A 85 -4.26 23.17 16.61
CA THR A 85 -4.01 21.81 16.13
C THR A 85 -4.69 20.73 16.99
N SER A 86 -4.75 20.96 18.30
CA SER A 86 -5.43 20.07 19.27
C SER A 86 -6.95 20.02 19.09
N GLU A 87 -7.53 20.98 18.37
CA GLU A 87 -8.96 21.05 18.08
C GLU A 87 -9.33 20.34 16.75
N ILE A 88 -8.35 19.77 16.05
CA ILE A 88 -8.59 19.00 14.84
C ILE A 88 -8.78 17.53 15.20
N ALA A 89 -9.98 17.03 14.97
CA ALA A 89 -10.34 15.64 15.26
C ALA A 89 -9.79 14.65 14.23
N ALA A 90 -9.81 15.02 12.95
CA ALA A 90 -9.32 14.16 11.87
C ALA A 90 -9.04 14.96 10.58
N ILE A 91 -8.04 14.50 9.85
CA ILE A 91 -7.80 14.92 8.46
C ILE A 91 -7.79 13.64 7.61
N THR A 92 -8.57 13.61 6.54
CA THR A 92 -8.64 12.48 5.62
C THR A 92 -8.52 12.94 4.17
N ALA A 93 -7.85 12.13 3.35
CA ALA A 93 -7.79 12.32 1.91
C ALA A 93 -8.39 11.13 1.18
N ASP A 94 -9.13 11.37 0.11
CA ASP A 94 -9.59 10.31 -0.80
C ASP A 94 -8.53 10.09 -1.89
N LEU A 95 -7.84 8.95 -1.81
CA LEU A 95 -6.80 8.55 -2.74
C LEU A 95 -7.28 7.49 -3.74
N SER A 96 -8.59 7.30 -3.90
CA SER A 96 -9.16 6.27 -4.77
C SER A 96 -8.77 6.45 -6.24
N GLU A 97 -8.60 7.69 -6.71
CA GLU A 97 -8.12 7.95 -8.08
C GLU A 97 -6.63 7.60 -8.27
N LEU A 98 -5.87 7.45 -7.18
CA LEU A 98 -4.51 6.92 -7.17
C LEU A 98 -4.46 5.41 -6.90
N GLY A 99 -5.63 4.74 -6.87
CA GLY A 99 -5.76 3.31 -6.61
C GLY A 99 -5.66 2.93 -5.13
N LEU A 100 -5.63 3.89 -4.23
CA LEU A 100 -5.41 3.69 -2.79
C LEU A 100 -6.71 3.86 -1.98
N ASN A 101 -6.57 3.99 -0.66
CA ASN A 101 -7.69 4.10 0.27
C ASN A 101 -8.44 5.44 0.11
N ARG A 102 -9.78 5.40 0.23
CA ARG A 102 -10.64 6.57 0.27
C ARG A 102 -10.58 7.37 1.57
N GLU A 103 -10.15 6.76 2.64
CA GLU A 103 -10.02 7.37 3.96
C GLU A 103 -8.55 7.32 4.42
N PHE A 104 -7.67 7.89 3.61
CA PHE A 104 -6.27 8.02 3.99
C PHE A 104 -6.14 9.05 5.10
N ALA A 105 -5.73 8.60 6.29
CA ALA A 105 -5.57 9.47 7.45
C ALA A 105 -4.27 10.27 7.37
N ILE A 106 -4.38 11.57 7.60
CA ILE A 106 -3.24 12.49 7.73
C ILE A 106 -3.13 12.87 9.20
N ASP A 107 -1.90 12.83 9.74
CA ASP A 107 -1.65 13.23 11.13
C ASP A 107 -1.96 14.72 11.32
N PRO A 108 -2.94 15.08 12.19
CA PRO A 108 -3.29 16.47 12.41
C PRO A 108 -2.16 17.32 13.03
N THR A 109 -1.19 16.67 13.68
CA THR A 109 -0.05 17.38 14.29
C THR A 109 1.00 17.78 13.27
N LEU A 110 1.18 16.96 12.23
CA LEU A 110 2.12 17.20 11.14
C LEU A 110 1.48 17.98 9.99
N MET A 111 0.15 17.87 9.82
CA MET A 111 -0.59 18.41 8.68
C MET A 111 -0.09 17.89 7.33
N GLU A 112 0.57 16.75 7.33
CA GLU A 112 1.19 16.16 6.15
C GLU A 112 1.02 14.64 6.14
N GLY A 113 0.94 14.08 4.93
CA GLY A 113 0.92 12.65 4.69
C GLY A 113 1.68 12.28 3.42
N THR A 114 2.42 11.19 3.46
CA THR A 114 3.10 10.66 2.26
C THR A 114 2.13 9.81 1.47
N ILE A 115 1.94 10.15 0.21
CA ILE A 115 1.07 9.46 -0.74
C ILE A 115 1.89 8.87 -1.89
N SER A 116 1.35 7.85 -2.52
CA SER A 116 1.90 7.19 -3.72
C SER A 116 0.78 6.93 -4.72
N CYS A 117 1.13 6.33 -5.86
CA CYS A 117 0.18 5.95 -6.89
C CYS A 117 0.38 4.47 -7.24
N LEU A 118 -0.70 3.70 -7.40
CA LEU A 118 -0.58 2.32 -7.87
C LEU A 118 -0.22 2.28 -9.36
N ASN A 119 0.54 1.27 -9.73
CA ASN A 119 0.98 1.04 -11.12
C ASN A 119 -0.15 0.75 -12.10
N THR A 120 -1.33 0.39 -11.60
CA THR A 120 -2.54 0.13 -12.42
C THR A 120 -3.33 1.39 -12.77
N VAL A 121 -2.94 2.55 -12.19
CA VAL A 121 -3.61 3.82 -12.45
C VAL A 121 -3.22 4.37 -13.81
N ALA A 122 -4.21 4.70 -14.63
CA ALA A 122 -3.99 5.29 -15.93
C ALA A 122 -3.42 6.72 -15.81
N ALA A 123 -2.53 7.10 -16.73
CA ALA A 123 -1.99 8.46 -16.82
C ALA A 123 -3.10 9.51 -16.97
N GLY A 124 -2.82 10.73 -16.56
CA GLY A 124 -3.73 11.86 -16.61
C GLY A 124 -3.93 12.54 -15.27
N GLU A 125 -4.74 13.61 -15.27
CA GLU A 125 -5.06 14.36 -14.07
C GLU A 125 -5.92 13.53 -13.11
N LYS A 126 -5.57 13.58 -11.81
CA LYS A 126 -6.27 12.95 -10.71
C LYS A 126 -6.58 13.97 -9.64
N THR A 127 -7.76 13.88 -9.07
CA THR A 127 -8.21 14.79 -8.01
C THR A 127 -8.10 14.08 -6.65
N ILE A 128 -7.59 14.80 -5.67
CA ILE A 128 -7.43 14.33 -4.28
C ILE A 128 -8.31 15.20 -3.39
N PRO A 129 -9.52 14.77 -3.06
CA PRO A 129 -10.36 15.45 -2.07
C PRO A 129 -9.77 15.31 -0.67
N VAL A 130 -9.80 16.38 0.10
CA VAL A 130 -9.34 16.44 1.49
C VAL A 130 -10.46 16.95 2.38
N THR A 131 -10.68 16.26 3.48
CA THR A 131 -11.68 16.61 4.50
C THR A 131 -10.99 16.77 5.84
N VAL A 132 -11.27 17.89 6.50
CA VAL A 132 -10.84 18.17 7.87
C VAL A 132 -12.08 18.22 8.76
N LYS A 133 -12.06 17.54 9.90
CA LYS A 133 -13.10 17.57 10.93
C LYS A 133 -12.50 18.13 12.21
N ASP A 134 -13.17 19.08 12.83
CA ASP A 134 -12.79 19.54 14.16
C ASP A 134 -13.52 18.77 15.28
N ILE A 135 -13.11 19.00 16.52
CA ILE A 135 -13.73 18.37 17.70
C ILE A 135 -15.14 18.92 17.99
N TYR A 136 -15.53 20.05 17.37
CA TYR A 136 -16.84 20.69 17.53
C TYR A 136 -17.86 20.21 16.49
N GLY A 137 -17.43 19.30 15.57
CA GLY A 137 -18.30 18.72 14.55
C GLY A 137 -18.36 19.49 13.24
N ASN A 138 -17.58 20.57 13.08
CA ASN A 138 -17.51 21.26 11.80
C ASN A 138 -16.68 20.45 10.80
N VAL A 139 -17.04 20.59 9.52
CA VAL A 139 -16.37 19.87 8.41
C VAL A 139 -15.92 20.90 7.38
N TYR A 140 -14.65 20.84 7.04
CA TYR A 140 -14.02 21.70 6.03
C TYR A 140 -13.48 20.83 4.91
N THR A 141 -13.70 21.21 3.65
CA THR A 141 -13.29 20.42 2.50
C THR A 141 -12.49 21.26 1.52
N THR A 142 -11.57 20.59 0.83
CA THR A 142 -10.80 21.13 -0.29
C THR A 142 -10.42 19.99 -1.24
N ALA A 143 -9.75 20.30 -2.33
CA ALA A 143 -9.14 19.31 -3.20
C ALA A 143 -7.85 19.85 -3.80
N THR A 144 -6.95 18.95 -4.19
CA THR A 144 -5.77 19.27 -5.01
C THR A 144 -5.69 18.27 -6.15
N ASN A 145 -4.98 18.61 -7.23
CA ASN A 145 -4.82 17.75 -8.39
C ASN A 145 -3.35 17.34 -8.55
N VAL A 146 -3.15 16.14 -9.07
CA VAL A 146 -1.85 15.63 -9.49
C VAL A 146 -1.97 15.00 -10.87
N THR A 147 -0.96 15.18 -11.71
CA THR A 147 -0.88 14.50 -13.00
C THR A 147 -0.09 13.21 -12.83
N VAL A 148 -0.75 12.06 -13.00
CA VAL A 148 -0.06 10.78 -13.16
C VAL A 148 0.57 10.75 -14.54
N THR A 149 1.89 10.61 -14.60
CA THR A 149 2.63 10.66 -15.85
C THR A 149 2.49 9.35 -16.61
N GLU A 150 2.51 9.44 -17.94
CA GLU A 150 2.53 8.26 -18.79
C GLU A 150 3.86 7.52 -18.59
N ARG A 151 3.78 6.20 -18.42
CA ARG A 151 4.97 5.35 -18.40
C ARG A 151 5.65 5.42 -19.76
N LYS A 152 6.79 6.10 -19.80
CA LYS A 152 7.66 6.08 -20.97
C LYS A 152 8.56 4.86 -20.85
N LYS A 153 8.16 3.75 -21.48
CA LYS A 153 9.12 2.69 -21.75
C LYS A 153 10.03 3.14 -22.88
N SER A 154 11.32 3.20 -22.62
CA SER A 154 12.29 3.16 -23.70
C SER A 154 12.21 1.78 -24.35
N ALA A 155 12.26 1.74 -25.69
CA ALA A 155 12.27 0.46 -26.38
C ALA A 155 13.46 -0.38 -25.89
N GLY A 156 13.16 -1.45 -25.15
CA GLY A 156 14.16 -2.33 -24.55
C GLY A 156 14.28 -2.24 -23.01
N ASP A 157 13.58 -1.33 -22.34
CA ASP A 157 13.53 -1.32 -20.87
C ASP A 157 12.72 -2.50 -20.35
N PHE A 158 13.33 -3.23 -19.44
CA PHE A 158 12.67 -4.33 -18.72
C PHE A 158 11.83 -3.77 -17.56
N ASP A 159 10.60 -4.26 -17.45
CA ASP A 159 9.70 -3.94 -16.34
C ASP A 159 9.24 -5.24 -15.67
N TRP A 160 9.46 -5.34 -14.36
CA TRP A 160 9.06 -6.50 -13.58
C TRP A 160 7.53 -6.75 -13.60
N ASP A 161 6.73 -5.70 -13.76
CA ASP A 161 5.26 -5.82 -13.85
C ASP A 161 4.80 -6.52 -15.14
N GLU A 162 5.67 -6.56 -16.15
CA GLU A 162 5.41 -7.23 -17.43
C GLU A 162 6.24 -8.52 -17.58
N ALA A 163 6.90 -8.96 -16.50
CA ALA A 163 7.70 -10.16 -16.52
C ALA A 163 6.84 -11.41 -16.75
N VAL A 164 7.10 -12.11 -17.85
CA VAL A 164 6.63 -13.45 -18.10
C VAL A 164 7.77 -14.39 -17.77
N ILE A 165 7.74 -14.95 -16.56
CA ILE A 165 8.85 -15.72 -15.99
C ILE A 165 8.69 -17.19 -16.34
N TYR A 166 9.72 -17.79 -16.93
CA TYR A 166 9.86 -19.23 -17.09
C TYR A 166 10.91 -19.76 -16.11
N PHE A 167 10.50 -20.63 -15.20
CA PHE A 167 11.43 -21.30 -14.31
C PHE A 167 12.00 -22.54 -15.01
N ALA A 168 13.29 -22.49 -15.35
CA ALA A 168 14.02 -23.60 -15.96
C ALA A 168 14.88 -24.30 -14.90
N VAL A 169 14.55 -25.55 -14.60
CA VAL A 169 15.47 -26.46 -13.90
C VAL A 169 16.51 -26.86 -14.94
N THR A 170 17.70 -26.25 -14.87
CA THR A 170 18.71 -26.31 -15.95
C THR A 170 19.00 -27.73 -16.40
N ASP A 171 19.29 -28.63 -15.45
CA ASP A 171 19.57 -30.02 -15.70
C ASP A 171 18.43 -30.79 -16.44
N ARG A 172 17.17 -30.34 -16.29
CA ARG A 172 15.98 -31.01 -16.83
C ARG A 172 15.44 -30.34 -18.10
N PHE A 173 16.00 -29.22 -18.49
CA PHE A 173 15.39 -28.40 -19.55
C PHE A 173 15.80 -28.86 -20.96
N PHE A 174 17.07 -28.85 -21.26
CA PHE A 174 17.58 -29.29 -22.57
C PHE A 174 19.08 -29.55 -22.51
N ASP A 175 19.49 -30.73 -22.98
CA ASP A 175 20.90 -31.15 -23.17
C ASP A 175 21.43 -30.50 -24.45
N GLY A 176 22.35 -29.57 -24.32
CA GLY A 176 22.99 -28.85 -25.44
C GLY A 176 24.37 -29.35 -25.80
N ASP A 177 25.04 -30.02 -24.85
CA ASP A 177 26.40 -30.58 -25.02
C ASP A 177 26.53 -31.93 -24.25
N ALA A 178 26.24 -32.99 -24.94
CA ALA A 178 26.31 -34.34 -24.34
C ALA A 178 27.72 -34.73 -23.82
N SER A 179 28.77 -33.99 -24.11
CA SER A 179 30.13 -34.27 -23.63
C SER A 179 30.32 -33.87 -22.16
N ASN A 180 29.45 -33.06 -21.59
CA ASN A 180 29.53 -32.58 -20.20
C ASN A 180 28.57 -33.32 -19.25
N ASN A 181 27.79 -34.32 -19.72
CA ASN A 181 26.75 -35.00 -18.96
C ASN A 181 27.26 -35.79 -17.74
N ASP A 182 28.50 -36.19 -17.76
CA ASP A 182 29.17 -36.88 -16.63
C ASP A 182 30.49 -36.14 -16.30
N ALA A 183 30.40 -34.83 -16.09
CA ALA A 183 31.55 -33.94 -15.94
C ALA A 183 32.48 -34.32 -14.78
N TYR A 184 31.95 -34.97 -13.77
CA TYR A 184 32.71 -35.42 -12.61
C TYR A 184 33.01 -36.90 -12.58
N GLY A 185 32.56 -37.68 -13.58
CA GLY A 185 32.80 -39.13 -13.68
C GLY A 185 32.09 -39.96 -12.62
N VAL A 186 30.97 -39.45 -12.08
CA VAL A 186 30.17 -40.13 -11.04
C VAL A 186 29.30 -41.23 -11.62
N GLY A 187 29.17 -41.31 -12.96
CA GLY A 187 28.52 -42.42 -13.66
C GLY A 187 26.99 -42.51 -13.50
N ASP A 188 26.35 -41.47 -13.00
CA ASP A 188 24.95 -41.50 -12.62
C ASP A 188 24.07 -40.59 -13.48
N TYR A 189 24.41 -40.50 -14.76
CA TYR A 189 23.65 -39.78 -15.76
C TYR A 189 22.51 -40.66 -16.30
N ASN A 190 21.28 -40.17 -16.18
CA ASN A 190 20.05 -40.74 -16.79
C ASN A 190 19.89 -42.27 -16.61
N THR A 191 20.28 -42.80 -15.47
CA THR A 191 20.13 -44.23 -15.19
C THR A 191 18.69 -44.55 -14.82
N GLY A 192 18.00 -45.37 -15.62
CA GLY A 192 16.56 -45.60 -15.56
C GLY A 192 15.98 -46.07 -14.22
N GLU A 193 16.77 -46.61 -13.32
CA GLU A 193 16.34 -47.02 -11.98
C GLU A 193 16.33 -45.85 -10.98
N LYS A 194 17.13 -44.82 -11.20
CA LYS A 194 17.26 -43.61 -10.34
C LYS A 194 16.69 -42.34 -10.98
N GLY A 195 15.90 -42.45 -12.04
CA GLY A 195 15.51 -41.40 -12.97
C GLY A 195 15.03 -40.07 -12.40
N GLY A 196 14.59 -40.02 -11.14
CA GLY A 196 14.24 -38.77 -10.46
C GLY A 196 15.41 -38.10 -9.76
N SER A 197 16.46 -38.83 -9.39
CA SER A 197 17.58 -38.36 -8.54
C SER A 197 18.90 -38.20 -9.28
N SER A 198 18.98 -38.62 -10.57
CA SER A 198 20.20 -38.54 -11.38
C SER A 198 20.23 -37.27 -12.25
N TYR A 199 21.41 -36.90 -12.74
CA TYR A 199 21.57 -35.85 -13.74
C TYR A 199 20.89 -36.24 -15.06
N HIS A 200 20.31 -35.25 -15.75
CA HIS A 200 19.62 -35.45 -17.03
C HIS A 200 20.32 -34.75 -18.20
N GLY A 201 21.42 -34.08 -17.95
CA GLY A 201 22.30 -33.48 -18.95
C GLY A 201 21.91 -32.11 -19.44
N GLY A 202 20.81 -31.53 -18.92
CA GLY A 202 20.50 -30.12 -19.26
C GLY A 202 21.59 -29.18 -18.80
N ASP A 203 21.96 -28.25 -19.66
CA ASP A 203 23.08 -27.36 -19.46
C ASP A 203 22.81 -25.94 -20.01
N PHE A 204 23.76 -25.01 -19.82
CA PHE A 204 23.63 -23.66 -20.35
C PHE A 204 23.73 -23.59 -21.89
N ALA A 205 24.40 -24.55 -22.51
CA ALA A 205 24.43 -24.65 -23.97
C ALA A 205 23.04 -24.97 -24.50
N GLY A 206 22.34 -25.90 -23.83
CA GLY A 206 20.98 -26.26 -24.12
C GLY A 206 19.98 -25.13 -23.86
N LEU A 207 20.12 -24.46 -22.73
CA LEU A 207 19.30 -23.29 -22.41
C LEU A 207 19.45 -22.22 -23.51
N ASN A 208 20.69 -21.92 -23.91
CA ASN A 208 20.98 -20.95 -24.96
C ASN A 208 20.38 -21.35 -26.32
N GLN A 209 20.43 -22.63 -26.67
CA GLN A 209 19.82 -23.14 -27.91
C GLN A 209 18.29 -22.99 -27.92
N LYS A 210 17.66 -22.86 -26.75
CA LYS A 210 16.20 -22.75 -26.59
C LYS A 210 15.69 -21.35 -26.30
N LEU A 211 16.56 -20.33 -26.33
CA LEU A 211 16.13 -18.94 -26.08
C LEU A 211 15.07 -18.46 -27.08
N ASP A 212 15.20 -18.80 -28.38
CA ASP A 212 14.20 -18.41 -29.37
C ASP A 212 12.84 -19.11 -29.11
N TYR A 213 12.86 -20.38 -28.72
CA TYR A 213 11.65 -21.08 -28.31
C TYR A 213 10.96 -20.39 -27.12
N LEU A 214 11.70 -20.01 -26.09
CA LEU A 214 11.16 -19.30 -24.95
C LEU A 214 10.63 -17.92 -25.34
N LYS A 215 11.32 -17.21 -26.21
CA LYS A 215 10.88 -15.93 -26.75
C LYS A 215 9.59 -16.05 -27.54
N ASP A 216 9.46 -17.06 -28.40
CA ASP A 216 8.25 -17.32 -29.20
C ASP A 216 7.07 -17.72 -28.29
N LEU A 217 7.34 -18.31 -27.13
CA LEU A 217 6.35 -18.58 -26.09
C LEU A 217 5.89 -17.32 -25.34
N GLY A 218 6.56 -16.18 -25.57
CA GLY A 218 6.28 -14.90 -24.90
C GLY A 218 7.04 -14.70 -23.60
N VAL A 219 7.99 -15.57 -23.27
CA VAL A 219 8.85 -15.43 -22.10
C VAL A 219 9.85 -14.28 -22.31
N ASN A 220 9.94 -13.37 -21.34
CA ASN A 220 10.92 -12.29 -21.33
C ASN A 220 11.87 -12.34 -20.14
N THR A 221 11.64 -13.27 -19.22
CA THR A 221 12.43 -13.46 -18.00
C THR A 221 12.65 -14.95 -17.73
N ILE A 222 13.88 -15.35 -17.47
CA ILE A 222 14.20 -16.74 -17.15
C ILE A 222 14.72 -16.80 -15.71
N TRP A 223 14.10 -17.66 -14.91
CA TRP A 223 14.61 -18.06 -13.61
C TRP A 223 15.26 -19.45 -13.76
N ILE A 224 16.53 -19.56 -13.43
CA ILE A 224 17.29 -20.81 -13.51
C ILE A 224 17.63 -21.34 -12.11
N THR A 225 17.93 -22.63 -12.02
CA THR A 225 18.52 -23.21 -10.82
C THR A 225 19.87 -22.57 -10.50
N PRO A 226 20.36 -22.62 -9.23
CA PRO A 226 21.62 -21.97 -8.84
C PRO A 226 22.79 -22.31 -9.77
N ILE A 227 23.58 -21.26 -10.11
CA ILE A 227 24.73 -21.36 -11.04
C ILE A 227 26.04 -21.62 -10.33
N VAL A 228 26.01 -21.98 -9.06
CA VAL A 228 27.20 -22.37 -8.28
C VAL A 228 27.66 -23.77 -8.67
N GLU A 229 28.93 -24.04 -8.46
CA GLU A 229 29.48 -25.40 -8.63
C GLU A 229 28.67 -26.39 -7.80
N ASN A 230 28.22 -27.46 -8.44
CA ASN A 230 27.47 -28.51 -7.78
C ASN A 230 28.41 -29.49 -7.05
N ILE A 231 27.85 -30.42 -6.29
CA ILE A 231 28.62 -31.47 -5.62
C ILE A 231 29.35 -32.30 -6.67
N THR A 232 30.61 -32.63 -6.38
CA THR A 232 31.49 -33.42 -7.27
C THR A 232 31.52 -34.89 -6.91
N GLU A 233 30.85 -35.26 -5.83
CA GLU A 233 30.82 -36.63 -5.29
C GLU A 233 29.38 -37.06 -5.05
N ASP A 234 29.15 -38.38 -5.22
CA ASP A 234 27.90 -38.98 -4.88
C ASP A 234 27.67 -38.93 -3.34
N GLN A 235 26.59 -38.28 -2.91
CA GLN A 235 26.22 -38.23 -1.50
C GLN A 235 25.39 -39.47 -1.16
N HIS A 236 26.03 -40.52 -0.67
CA HIS A 236 25.30 -41.69 -0.16
C HIS A 236 24.58 -41.35 1.14
N ASP A 237 23.28 -41.57 1.17
CA ASP A 237 22.56 -41.74 2.42
C ASP A 237 22.93 -43.06 3.06
N ASN A 238 23.65 -43.03 4.18
CA ASN A 238 24.12 -44.21 4.90
C ASN A 238 23.01 -45.15 5.39
N GLU A 239 21.75 -44.71 5.37
CA GLU A 239 20.61 -45.55 5.80
C GLU A 239 19.90 -46.24 4.63
N THR A 240 19.92 -45.66 3.42
CA THR A 240 19.17 -46.16 2.26
C THR A 240 20.04 -46.58 1.07
N ASP A 241 21.34 -46.33 1.12
CA ASP A 241 22.31 -46.54 0.02
C ASP A 241 21.87 -45.88 -1.30
N THR A 242 21.18 -44.76 -1.20
CA THR A 242 20.75 -43.95 -2.34
C THR A 242 21.61 -42.72 -2.50
N ALA A 243 22.15 -42.53 -3.69
CA ALA A 243 22.84 -41.29 -4.05
C ALA A 243 21.85 -40.14 -4.17
N THR A 244 22.14 -38.98 -3.55
CA THR A 244 21.34 -37.76 -3.65
C THR A 244 22.19 -36.66 -4.24
N TYR A 245 21.80 -36.13 -5.40
CA TYR A 245 22.46 -35.00 -6.04
C TYR A 245 21.75 -33.71 -5.68
N GLY A 246 22.55 -32.66 -5.40
CA GLY A 246 22.01 -31.30 -5.32
C GLY A 246 21.77 -30.75 -6.73
N TYR A 247 20.74 -30.01 -6.90
CA TYR A 247 20.44 -29.23 -8.12
C TYR A 247 20.75 -27.76 -7.90
#